data_b0e53ba5546c365dd6ecf2fe8806b34b
#
_entry.id   b0e53ba5546c365dd6ecf2fe8806b34b
#
_cell.length_a   1.000
_cell.length_b   1.000
_cell.length_c   1.000
_cell.angle_alpha   90.00
_cell.angle_beta   90.00
_cell.angle_gamma   90.00
#
_symmetry.space_group_name_H-M   'P 1'
#
loop_
_entity.id
_entity.type
_entity.pdbx_description
1 polymer ?
#
loop_
_entity_poly.entity_id
_entity_poly.type
_entity_poly.pdbx_seq_one_letter_code
_entity_poly.pdbx_strand_id
1 'polypeptide(L)'
;MTTTKTEFKAESKRLLDLMINSIYTHKEIFLREIISNASDATDKRYYNAMQRGETGLNRDELTIDIGIDKEGRRIVVADHGCGMTEEDLHNNLGTIAKSGSLDFKTNQEQTDEIDIIGQFGVGFYSAFMIAKKVTVYTRNEASDTGYMWESDGADGYTVLPCDKEMIGTEIIMELKENTEDEDYDQYLDQYKLRKLVKKYSDYIRYPIRMTMEHKRPAHPEDPENFELETYVDLEVVNSMTPLWKKMPAQITEEEYNNFYMEKYYDYEAPLTTIHSNTEGSATYNALLFVPQHASNDFYTKNFEKGLQLYASGVLIMDKCGDLLPDHFAFVKGLVDSQDLSLNISREMLQHDRQLKLIATSLEKKIKSELLKLQRNDREKYEKLYETFGLNLKAGCHNDFGAHKELLQDLIMFYSSTERKLVTFSEYVERMKEGQTNIYYACGRTPEQIDMMPQVELFTEKGYEVLYLMHDIDEFALKMMREYKEKAFKSVADSDIDLESAEEKEESAKRAEANKSLLDFCTQALNGKVKEVKLSTRLKSHPVCISSDGPLSLEMERVLSAVPNSNVPKMGRILEINANHEIFNTLTAMHIADEAKASSLISILYNQALLIEGMPIEDPVAYSNAVCNLLSK
;
A
#
# COMPACT_ATOMS: atom_id res chain seq x y z
N MET A 1 2.62 -47.08 -34.47
CA MET A 1 3.62 -46.04 -34.79
C MET A 1 4.21 -45.57 -33.49
N THR A 2 5.44 -45.92 -33.19
CA THR A 2 6.18 -45.46 -32.01
C THR A 2 6.63 -44.04 -32.28
N THR A 3 6.03 -43.09 -31.59
CA THR A 3 6.43 -41.66 -31.61
C THR A 3 7.78 -41.54 -30.89
N THR A 4 8.85 -41.39 -31.65
CA THR A 4 10.18 -41.10 -31.09
C THR A 4 10.20 -39.64 -30.70
N LYS A 5 10.25 -39.33 -29.39
CA LYS A 5 10.51 -37.96 -28.90
C LYS A 5 11.98 -37.64 -29.22
N THR A 6 12.22 -36.54 -29.91
CA THR A 6 13.54 -35.97 -30.15
C THR A 6 13.80 -34.87 -29.16
N GLU A 7 14.95 -34.90 -28.48
CA GLU A 7 15.35 -33.85 -27.55
C GLU A 7 15.75 -32.56 -28.30
N PHE A 8 15.43 -31.40 -27.69
CA PHE A 8 15.88 -30.11 -28.21
C PHE A 8 17.40 -29.97 -28.01
N LYS A 9 18.11 -29.50 -29.04
CA LYS A 9 19.51 -29.11 -28.94
C LYS A 9 19.61 -27.66 -28.49
N ALA A 10 20.44 -27.39 -27.48
CA ALA A 10 20.68 -26.05 -27.00
C ALA A 10 21.99 -25.48 -27.56
N GLU A 11 21.96 -24.22 -27.98
CA GLU A 11 23.13 -23.43 -28.36
C GLU A 11 23.66 -22.71 -27.13
N SER A 12 24.60 -23.30 -26.40
CA SER A 12 25.05 -22.85 -25.06
C SER A 12 25.51 -21.41 -25.02
N LYS A 13 26.25 -20.97 -26.06
CA LYS A 13 26.73 -19.56 -26.18
C LYS A 13 25.58 -18.57 -26.21
N ARG A 14 24.55 -18.83 -27.02
CA ARG A 14 23.38 -17.95 -27.16
C ARG A 14 22.49 -17.96 -25.92
N LEU A 15 22.38 -19.11 -25.25
CA LEU A 15 21.67 -19.22 -23.99
C LEU A 15 22.35 -18.40 -22.91
N LEU A 16 23.68 -18.50 -22.79
CA LEU A 16 24.45 -17.73 -21.81
C LEU A 16 24.33 -16.22 -22.07
N ASP A 17 24.39 -15.79 -23.32
CA ASP A 17 24.21 -14.39 -23.72
C ASP A 17 22.80 -13.87 -23.36
N LEU A 18 21.75 -14.65 -23.63
CA LEU A 18 20.40 -14.33 -23.20
C LEU A 18 20.27 -14.24 -21.67
N MET A 19 20.94 -15.12 -20.94
CA MET A 19 20.92 -15.10 -19.47
C MET A 19 21.61 -13.88 -18.89
N ILE A 20 22.76 -13.50 -19.45
CA ILE A 20 23.53 -12.34 -18.98
C ILE A 20 22.77 -11.02 -19.29
N ASN A 21 22.15 -10.93 -20.47
CA ASN A 21 21.62 -9.66 -20.97
C ASN A 21 20.08 -9.51 -20.88
N SER A 22 19.33 -10.57 -20.55
CA SER A 22 17.86 -10.53 -20.62
C SER A 22 17.14 -11.04 -19.38
N ILE A 23 17.78 -11.80 -18.48
CA ILE A 23 17.14 -12.36 -17.30
C ILE A 23 17.00 -11.30 -16.19
N TYR A 24 18.02 -10.50 -15.98
CA TYR A 24 18.09 -9.50 -14.92
C TYR A 24 17.88 -8.11 -15.48
N THR A 25 16.99 -7.34 -14.84
CA THR A 25 16.71 -5.94 -15.22
C THR A 25 17.80 -4.99 -14.74
N HIS A 26 18.40 -5.27 -13.57
CA HIS A 26 19.40 -4.42 -12.94
C HIS A 26 20.73 -5.13 -12.76
N LYS A 27 21.80 -4.54 -13.30
CA LYS A 27 23.16 -5.13 -13.22
C LYS A 27 23.67 -5.27 -11.78
N GLU A 28 23.27 -4.39 -10.87
CA GLU A 28 23.67 -4.41 -9.45
C GLU A 28 23.31 -5.71 -8.71
N ILE A 29 22.41 -6.51 -9.27
CA ILE A 29 21.99 -7.82 -8.73
C ILE A 29 23.11 -8.85 -8.71
N PHE A 30 24.18 -8.66 -9.51
CA PHE A 30 25.33 -9.57 -9.50
C PHE A 30 25.84 -9.82 -8.07
N LEU A 31 25.95 -8.75 -7.26
CA LEU A 31 26.49 -8.88 -5.91
C LEU A 31 25.58 -9.71 -5.01
N ARG A 32 24.26 -9.51 -5.12
CA ARG A 32 23.25 -10.32 -4.42
C ARG A 32 23.42 -11.81 -4.73
N GLU A 33 23.52 -12.17 -6.00
CA GLU A 33 23.61 -13.56 -6.43
C GLU A 33 24.92 -14.22 -5.98
N ILE A 34 26.05 -13.51 -6.09
CA ILE A 34 27.34 -14.02 -5.63
C ILE A 34 27.36 -14.20 -4.11
N ILE A 35 26.85 -13.24 -3.34
CA ILE A 35 26.74 -13.37 -1.88
C ILE A 35 25.79 -14.50 -1.47
N SER A 36 24.68 -14.68 -2.19
CA SER A 36 23.75 -15.78 -1.95
C SER A 36 24.39 -17.15 -2.16
N ASN A 37 25.20 -17.30 -3.22
CA ASN A 37 25.96 -18.52 -3.47
C ASN A 37 27.02 -18.76 -2.39
N ALA A 38 27.71 -17.72 -1.93
CA ALA A 38 28.67 -17.80 -0.84
C ALA A 38 28.00 -18.22 0.47
N SER A 39 26.82 -17.68 0.77
CA SER A 39 26.01 -18.08 1.93
C SER A 39 25.60 -19.56 1.86
N ASP A 40 25.10 -20.02 0.72
CA ASP A 40 24.72 -21.42 0.51
C ASP A 40 25.91 -22.39 0.66
N ALA A 41 27.08 -22.02 0.14
CA ALA A 41 28.31 -22.83 0.28
C ALA A 41 28.74 -22.91 1.74
N THR A 42 28.56 -21.83 2.49
CA THR A 42 28.91 -21.75 3.91
C THR A 42 27.90 -22.55 4.76
N ASP A 43 26.61 -22.49 4.46
CA ASP A 43 25.59 -23.35 5.09
C ASP A 43 25.89 -24.84 4.88
N LYS A 44 26.27 -25.24 3.66
CA LYS A 44 26.66 -26.61 3.36
C LYS A 44 27.84 -27.07 4.20
N ARG A 45 28.90 -26.25 4.31
CA ARG A 45 30.08 -26.56 5.15
C ARG A 45 29.70 -26.73 6.62
N TYR A 46 28.93 -25.78 7.14
CA TYR A 46 28.46 -25.82 8.54
C TYR A 46 27.65 -27.09 8.82
N TYR A 47 26.70 -27.43 7.94
CA TYR A 47 25.89 -28.63 8.04
C TYR A 47 26.73 -29.91 7.95
N ASN A 48 27.65 -30.00 6.99
CA ASN A 48 28.54 -31.16 6.85
C ASN A 48 29.40 -31.36 8.10
N ALA A 49 29.91 -30.28 8.70
CA ALA A 49 30.68 -30.32 9.94
C ALA A 49 29.84 -30.84 11.12
N MET A 50 28.58 -30.37 11.24
CA MET A 50 27.64 -30.88 12.26
C MET A 50 27.35 -32.38 12.08
N GLN A 51 27.13 -32.84 10.86
CA GLN A 51 26.92 -34.27 10.53
C GLN A 51 28.13 -35.14 10.91
N ARG A 52 29.34 -34.61 10.77
CA ARG A 52 30.59 -35.28 11.19
C ARG A 52 30.87 -35.18 12.69
N GLY A 53 30.01 -34.45 13.46
CA GLY A 53 30.20 -34.26 14.90
C GLY A 53 31.36 -33.31 15.24
N GLU A 54 31.75 -32.44 14.34
CA GLU A 54 32.79 -31.44 14.55
C GLU A 54 32.23 -30.28 15.40
N THR A 55 32.69 -30.17 16.65
CA THR A 55 32.19 -29.15 17.61
C THR A 55 32.97 -27.85 17.58
N GLY A 56 33.99 -27.72 16.75
CA GLY A 56 34.93 -26.59 16.74
C GLY A 56 34.64 -25.50 15.69
N LEU A 57 33.67 -25.70 14.78
CA LEU A 57 33.36 -24.72 13.76
C LEU A 57 32.34 -23.70 14.26
N ASN A 58 32.79 -22.49 14.55
CA ASN A 58 31.92 -21.40 15.00
C ASN A 58 31.33 -20.69 13.75
N ARG A 59 30.01 -20.50 13.73
CA ARG A 59 29.31 -19.80 12.64
C ARG A 59 29.82 -18.38 12.44
N ASP A 60 30.17 -17.66 13.49
CA ASP A 60 30.68 -16.29 13.43
C ASP A 60 32.08 -16.16 12.80
N GLU A 61 32.80 -17.29 12.69
CA GLU A 61 34.12 -17.35 12.02
C GLU A 61 34.00 -17.60 10.52
N LEU A 62 32.82 -18.02 10.08
CA LEU A 62 32.53 -18.28 8.66
C LEU A 62 32.07 -16.96 8.01
N THR A 63 32.99 -16.23 7.43
CA THR A 63 32.74 -14.90 6.86
C THR A 63 32.65 -14.94 5.32
N ILE A 64 32.03 -13.91 4.77
CA ILE A 64 32.05 -13.57 3.35
C ILE A 64 32.80 -12.26 3.21
N ASP A 65 33.93 -12.27 2.52
CA ASP A 65 34.84 -11.13 2.42
C ASP A 65 34.73 -10.47 1.04
N ILE A 66 34.54 -9.17 0.98
CA ILE A 66 34.45 -8.38 -0.25
C ILE A 66 35.66 -7.46 -0.33
N GLY A 67 36.47 -7.63 -1.38
CA GLY A 67 37.66 -6.83 -1.68
C GLY A 67 37.49 -6.00 -2.95
N ILE A 68 38.12 -4.83 -3.00
CA ILE A 68 38.15 -3.95 -4.17
C ILE A 68 39.61 -3.69 -4.53
N ASP A 69 40.01 -4.05 -5.75
CA ASP A 69 41.29 -3.69 -6.36
C ASP A 69 41.01 -2.62 -7.45
N LYS A 70 41.24 -1.35 -7.08
CA LYS A 70 40.99 -0.22 -7.97
C LYS A 70 41.96 -0.17 -9.14
N GLU A 71 43.25 -0.56 -8.91
CA GLU A 71 44.26 -0.53 -9.95
C GLU A 71 44.05 -1.63 -10.99
N GLY A 72 43.69 -2.84 -10.54
CA GLY A 72 43.35 -3.96 -11.42
C GLY A 72 41.92 -3.92 -11.94
N ARG A 73 41.09 -2.95 -11.51
CA ARG A 73 39.65 -2.86 -11.81
C ARG A 73 38.94 -4.17 -11.50
N ARG A 74 39.13 -4.70 -10.27
CA ARG A 74 38.60 -6.00 -9.84
C ARG A 74 37.77 -5.87 -8.58
N ILE A 75 36.75 -6.72 -8.52
CA ILE A 75 35.99 -7.01 -7.30
C ILE A 75 36.25 -8.46 -6.93
N VAL A 76 36.55 -8.68 -5.66
CA VAL A 76 36.81 -10.02 -5.12
C VAL A 76 35.73 -10.34 -4.09
N VAL A 77 35.14 -11.54 -4.19
CA VAL A 77 34.22 -12.06 -3.16
C VAL A 77 34.75 -13.43 -2.76
N ALA A 78 35.09 -13.59 -1.50
CA ALA A 78 35.62 -14.83 -0.93
C ALA A 78 34.70 -15.36 0.17
N ASP A 79 34.43 -16.67 0.17
CA ASP A 79 33.67 -17.37 1.19
C ASP A 79 34.52 -18.44 1.89
N HIS A 80 34.09 -18.80 3.09
CA HIS A 80 34.63 -19.91 3.87
C HIS A 80 33.72 -21.15 3.79
N GLY A 81 33.06 -21.34 2.64
CA GLY A 81 32.14 -22.44 2.38
C GLY A 81 32.81 -23.79 2.16
N CYS A 82 32.04 -24.77 1.67
CA CYS A 82 32.53 -26.13 1.44
C CYS A 82 33.53 -26.25 0.28
N GLY A 83 33.68 -25.21 -0.55
CA GLY A 83 34.49 -25.26 -1.77
C GLY A 83 33.98 -26.25 -2.82
N MET A 84 34.73 -26.40 -3.92
CA MET A 84 34.36 -27.25 -5.05
C MET A 84 35.52 -28.15 -5.44
N THR A 85 35.21 -29.38 -5.84
CA THR A 85 36.11 -30.29 -6.53
C THR A 85 36.18 -29.95 -8.03
N GLU A 86 37.10 -30.59 -8.79
CA GLU A 86 37.16 -30.43 -10.24
C GLU A 86 35.83 -30.84 -10.90
N GLU A 87 35.24 -31.94 -10.44
CA GLU A 87 33.93 -32.42 -10.92
C GLU A 87 32.82 -31.42 -10.60
N ASP A 88 32.82 -30.82 -9.41
CA ASP A 88 31.86 -29.78 -9.01
C ASP A 88 31.97 -28.53 -9.90
N LEU A 89 33.19 -28.12 -10.26
CA LEU A 89 33.41 -27.01 -11.17
C LEU A 89 32.79 -27.26 -12.55
N HIS A 90 32.97 -28.46 -13.11
CA HIS A 90 32.36 -28.84 -14.38
C HIS A 90 30.83 -28.94 -14.28
N ASN A 91 30.31 -29.46 -13.17
CA ASN A 91 28.89 -29.67 -12.96
C ASN A 91 28.15 -28.38 -12.61
N ASN A 92 28.70 -27.51 -11.75
CA ASN A 92 28.00 -26.37 -11.20
C ASN A 92 28.32 -25.04 -11.93
N LEU A 93 29.54 -24.86 -12.45
CA LEU A 93 29.96 -23.68 -13.19
C LEU A 93 30.09 -23.95 -14.71
N GLY A 94 30.28 -25.19 -15.11
CA GLY A 94 30.35 -25.58 -16.51
C GLY A 94 29.00 -26.00 -17.11
N THR A 95 27.99 -26.23 -16.31
CA THR A 95 26.66 -26.65 -16.77
C THR A 95 25.62 -25.58 -16.42
N ILE A 96 25.03 -24.93 -17.44
CA ILE A 96 24.04 -23.88 -17.28
C ILE A 96 22.74 -24.45 -16.70
N ALA A 97 22.15 -23.75 -15.74
CA ALA A 97 20.90 -24.10 -15.05
C ALA A 97 20.96 -25.40 -14.22
N LYS A 98 22.15 -25.80 -13.78
CA LYS A 98 22.32 -26.87 -12.78
C LYS A 98 22.66 -26.25 -11.43
N SER A 99 21.87 -26.55 -10.40
CA SER A 99 22.05 -26.01 -9.05
C SER A 99 22.49 -27.09 -8.07
N GLY A 100 23.76 -27.09 -7.69
CA GLY A 100 24.26 -27.95 -6.62
C GLY A 100 23.66 -27.63 -5.24
N SER A 101 23.08 -26.44 -5.07
CA SER A 101 22.34 -26.06 -3.85
C SER A 101 20.95 -26.69 -3.83
N LEU A 102 20.26 -26.77 -4.96
CA LEU A 102 18.97 -27.45 -5.08
C LEU A 102 19.12 -28.97 -4.89
N ASP A 103 20.15 -29.56 -5.49
CA ASP A 103 20.46 -31.00 -5.33
C ASP A 103 20.71 -31.34 -3.86
N PHE A 104 21.42 -30.47 -3.14
CA PHE A 104 21.66 -30.61 -1.70
C PHE A 104 20.36 -30.54 -0.90
N LYS A 105 19.50 -29.55 -1.17
CA LYS A 105 18.19 -29.38 -0.51
C LYS A 105 17.26 -30.57 -0.73
N THR A 106 17.28 -31.15 -1.94
CA THR A 106 16.40 -32.28 -2.32
C THR A 106 16.81 -33.58 -1.69
N ASN A 107 18.11 -33.79 -1.45
CA ASN A 107 18.68 -35.02 -0.92
C ASN A 107 18.73 -35.08 0.62
N GLN A 108 18.41 -34.02 1.31
CA GLN A 108 18.42 -33.94 2.77
C GLN A 108 17.00 -33.86 3.34
N GLU A 109 16.76 -34.45 4.52
CA GLU A 109 15.55 -34.21 5.28
C GLU A 109 15.51 -32.72 5.65
N GLN A 110 14.35 -32.07 5.44
CA GLN A 110 14.17 -30.65 5.78
C GLN A 110 14.44 -30.43 7.28
N THR A 111 15.55 -29.78 7.58
CA THR A 111 15.85 -29.27 8.92
C THR A 111 15.76 -27.75 8.86
N ASP A 112 15.18 -27.11 9.88
CA ASP A 112 15.04 -25.65 10.00
C ASP A 112 16.39 -24.90 10.02
N GLU A 113 17.50 -25.64 10.03
CA GLU A 113 18.86 -25.12 10.13
C GLU A 113 19.47 -24.74 8.78
N ILE A 114 18.90 -25.22 7.64
CA ILE A 114 19.43 -24.99 6.29
C ILE A 114 18.47 -24.13 5.48
N ASP A 115 18.91 -22.92 5.16
CA ASP A 115 18.15 -21.93 4.41
C ASP A 115 18.80 -21.66 3.04
N ILE A 116 18.67 -22.62 2.12
CA ILE A 116 19.27 -22.56 0.78
C ILE A 116 18.56 -21.49 -0.05
N ILE A 117 19.33 -20.52 -0.53
CA ILE A 117 18.88 -19.37 -1.31
C ILE A 117 18.92 -19.69 -2.82
N GLY A 118 20.03 -20.25 -3.32
CA GLY A 118 20.30 -20.51 -4.75
C GLY A 118 19.61 -21.76 -5.30
N GLN A 119 18.53 -21.62 -6.06
CA GLN A 119 17.74 -22.77 -6.56
C GLN A 119 17.84 -22.99 -8.08
N PHE A 120 18.25 -21.97 -8.86
CA PHE A 120 18.11 -22.00 -10.33
C PHE A 120 19.40 -22.33 -11.09
N GLY A 121 20.56 -22.31 -10.45
CA GLY A 121 21.85 -22.60 -11.09
C GLY A 121 22.27 -21.57 -12.15
N VAL A 122 21.77 -20.35 -12.07
CA VAL A 122 22.06 -19.26 -13.02
C VAL A 122 22.68 -18.04 -12.35
N GLY A 123 22.55 -17.91 -11.02
CA GLY A 123 22.99 -16.72 -10.26
C GLY A 123 24.47 -16.40 -10.45
N PHE A 124 25.35 -17.42 -10.55
CA PHE A 124 26.78 -17.23 -10.78
C PHE A 124 27.08 -16.42 -12.04
N TYR A 125 26.35 -16.70 -13.14
CA TYR A 125 26.59 -16.03 -14.42
C TYR A 125 26.22 -14.54 -14.42
N SER A 126 25.53 -14.04 -13.40
CA SER A 126 25.30 -12.61 -13.21
C SER A 126 26.61 -11.81 -13.06
N ALA A 127 27.70 -12.45 -12.63
CA ALA A 127 29.03 -11.84 -12.60
C ALA A 127 29.45 -11.27 -13.97
N PHE A 128 29.08 -11.93 -15.06
CA PHE A 128 29.38 -11.47 -16.42
C PHE A 128 28.55 -10.27 -16.88
N MET A 129 27.57 -9.83 -16.10
CA MET A 129 26.87 -8.57 -16.39
C MET A 129 27.81 -7.38 -16.25
N ILE A 130 28.76 -7.46 -15.31
CA ILE A 130 29.72 -6.39 -15.00
C ILE A 130 31.17 -6.75 -15.36
N ALA A 131 31.51 -8.05 -15.37
CA ALA A 131 32.87 -8.53 -15.59
C ALA A 131 33.08 -8.96 -17.06
N LYS A 132 34.25 -8.60 -17.60
CA LYS A 132 34.75 -9.14 -18.88
C LYS A 132 35.41 -10.49 -18.69
N LYS A 133 35.88 -10.79 -17.46
CA LYS A 133 36.56 -12.03 -17.10
C LYS A 133 36.23 -12.37 -15.65
N VAL A 134 35.96 -13.64 -15.38
CA VAL A 134 35.74 -14.17 -14.02
C VAL A 134 36.73 -15.30 -13.78
N THR A 135 37.46 -15.22 -12.67
CA THR A 135 38.40 -16.24 -12.20
C THR A 135 37.91 -16.73 -10.83
N VAL A 136 37.81 -18.04 -10.65
CA VAL A 136 37.36 -18.69 -9.42
C VAL A 136 38.48 -19.57 -8.89
N TYR A 137 38.96 -19.28 -7.67
CA TYR A 137 39.85 -20.14 -6.92
C TYR A 137 39.07 -20.88 -5.86
N THR A 138 39.13 -22.20 -5.82
CA THR A 138 38.38 -23.00 -4.88
C THR A 138 39.15 -24.19 -4.36
N ARG A 139 38.91 -24.57 -3.09
CA ARG A 139 39.38 -25.80 -2.49
C ARG A 139 38.26 -26.45 -1.68
N ASN A 140 37.94 -27.67 -2.01
CA ASN A 140 36.92 -28.46 -1.30
C ASN A 140 37.45 -28.94 0.05
N GLU A 141 36.57 -29.00 1.06
CA GLU A 141 36.88 -29.47 2.42
C GLU A 141 37.39 -30.91 2.49
N ALA A 142 37.05 -31.74 1.50
CA ALA A 142 37.48 -33.13 1.40
C ALA A 142 38.75 -33.34 0.53
N SER A 143 39.37 -32.27 0.02
CA SER A 143 40.50 -32.32 -0.92
C SER A 143 41.66 -31.43 -0.47
N ASP A 144 42.86 -31.92 -0.64
CA ASP A 144 44.10 -31.10 -0.44
C ASP A 144 44.49 -30.32 -1.70
N THR A 145 43.85 -30.59 -2.85
CA THR A 145 44.14 -29.89 -4.11
C THR A 145 43.13 -28.77 -4.33
N GLY A 146 43.63 -27.56 -4.57
CA GLY A 146 42.85 -26.45 -5.05
C GLY A 146 42.72 -26.41 -6.56
N TYR A 147 41.70 -25.76 -7.07
CA TYR A 147 41.47 -25.59 -8.50
C TYR A 147 41.20 -24.13 -8.83
N MET A 148 41.65 -23.72 -10.02
CA MET A 148 41.31 -22.44 -10.65
C MET A 148 40.41 -22.70 -11.84
N TRP A 149 39.26 -22.08 -11.87
CA TRP A 149 38.34 -22.00 -13.01
C TRP A 149 38.37 -20.59 -13.58
N GLU A 150 38.41 -20.44 -14.89
CA GLU A 150 38.48 -19.13 -15.53
C GLU A 150 37.66 -19.12 -16.82
N SER A 151 36.91 -17.98 -17.05
CA SER A 151 36.11 -17.78 -18.26
C SER A 151 36.01 -16.29 -18.59
N ASP A 152 35.94 -16.00 -19.90
CA ASP A 152 35.60 -14.68 -20.46
C ASP A 152 34.09 -14.63 -20.85
N GLY A 153 33.29 -15.58 -20.39
CA GLY A 153 31.86 -15.69 -20.67
C GLY A 153 31.53 -16.72 -21.76
N ALA A 154 31.07 -16.27 -22.91
CA ALA A 154 30.45 -17.15 -23.93
C ALA A 154 31.40 -18.10 -24.65
N ASP A 155 32.71 -17.93 -24.55
CA ASP A 155 33.70 -18.73 -25.33
C ASP A 155 34.18 -19.99 -24.60
N GLY A 156 33.64 -20.34 -23.44
CA GLY A 156 33.98 -21.51 -22.65
C GLY A 156 34.75 -21.17 -21.37
N TYR A 157 35.36 -22.18 -20.78
CA TYR A 157 36.11 -22.04 -19.53
C TYR A 157 37.30 -23.01 -19.50
N THR A 158 38.25 -22.69 -18.62
CA THR A 158 39.39 -23.56 -18.31
C THR A 158 39.40 -23.94 -16.84
N VAL A 159 39.84 -25.16 -16.52
CA VAL A 159 40.05 -25.61 -15.14
C VAL A 159 41.50 -26.08 -15.01
N LEU A 160 42.20 -25.59 -14.01
CA LEU A 160 43.61 -25.94 -13.74
C LEU A 160 43.77 -26.18 -12.23
N PRO A 161 44.61 -27.13 -11.81
CA PRO A 161 44.97 -27.28 -10.42
C PRO A 161 45.79 -26.04 -9.97
N CYS A 162 45.55 -25.60 -8.75
CA CYS A 162 46.29 -24.47 -8.15
C CYS A 162 46.62 -24.71 -6.68
N ASP A 163 47.52 -23.90 -6.14
CA ASP A 163 47.86 -23.91 -4.74
C ASP A 163 46.92 -22.93 -3.98
N LYS A 164 45.91 -23.46 -3.26
CA LYS A 164 45.00 -22.72 -2.40
C LYS A 164 44.98 -23.39 -1.03
N GLU A 165 45.50 -22.67 -0.02
CA GLU A 165 45.63 -23.21 1.34
C GLU A 165 44.26 -23.27 2.07
N MET A 166 43.40 -22.25 1.89
CA MET A 166 42.14 -22.13 2.61
C MET A 166 41.00 -22.85 1.92
N ILE A 167 40.18 -23.55 2.70
CA ILE A 167 38.92 -24.15 2.26
C ILE A 167 37.92 -23.01 1.93
N GLY A 168 37.16 -23.15 0.84
CA GLY A 168 36.18 -22.20 0.38
C GLY A 168 36.44 -21.74 -1.05
N THR A 169 35.75 -20.69 -1.46
CA THR A 169 35.79 -20.19 -2.83
C THR A 169 36.08 -18.69 -2.85
N GLU A 170 36.91 -18.27 -3.80
CA GLU A 170 37.23 -16.87 -4.08
C GLU A 170 36.92 -16.58 -5.54
N ILE A 171 36.04 -15.58 -5.77
CA ILE A 171 35.59 -15.17 -7.10
C ILE A 171 36.17 -13.80 -7.39
N ILE A 172 36.98 -13.70 -8.44
CA ILE A 172 37.58 -12.45 -8.91
C ILE A 172 36.87 -12.03 -10.20
N MET A 173 36.27 -10.86 -10.17
CA MET A 173 35.54 -10.26 -11.29
C MET A 173 36.33 -9.07 -11.84
N GLU A 174 36.91 -9.22 -13.03
CA GLU A 174 37.60 -8.15 -13.76
C GLU A 174 36.58 -7.34 -14.56
N LEU A 175 36.37 -6.06 -14.20
CA LEU A 175 35.29 -5.24 -14.74
C LEU A 175 35.46 -4.96 -16.23
N LYS A 176 34.32 -4.85 -16.92
CA LYS A 176 34.21 -4.35 -18.29
C LYS A 176 34.68 -2.90 -18.38
N GLU A 177 35.09 -2.47 -19.57
CA GLU A 177 35.40 -1.07 -19.83
C GLU A 177 34.11 -0.23 -19.81
N ASN A 178 34.21 1.01 -19.29
CA ASN A 178 33.10 1.94 -19.32
C ASN A 178 32.69 2.27 -20.77
N THR A 179 31.41 2.49 -20.99
CA THR A 179 30.85 2.92 -22.28
C THR A 179 30.13 4.24 -22.09
N GLU A 180 29.58 4.82 -23.18
CA GLU A 180 28.79 6.05 -23.08
C GLU A 180 27.52 5.88 -22.22
N ASP A 181 26.94 4.66 -22.20
CA ASP A 181 25.70 4.35 -21.49
C ASP A 181 25.93 3.67 -20.12
N GLU A 182 27.14 3.15 -19.85
CA GLU A 182 27.41 2.29 -18.70
C GLU A 182 28.71 2.64 -18.00
N ASP A 183 28.61 2.96 -16.72
CA ASP A 183 29.73 3.20 -15.83
C ASP A 183 29.93 1.99 -14.90
N TYR A 184 30.92 1.14 -15.21
CA TYR A 184 31.26 -0.01 -14.38
C TYR A 184 32.18 0.36 -13.21
N ASP A 185 32.92 1.48 -13.31
CA ASP A 185 33.80 1.94 -12.23
C ASP A 185 33.03 2.35 -10.98
N GLN A 186 31.72 2.61 -11.08
CA GLN A 186 30.87 2.82 -9.92
C GLN A 186 30.92 1.67 -8.91
N TYR A 187 31.22 0.44 -9.35
CA TYR A 187 31.34 -0.74 -8.48
C TYR A 187 32.71 -0.86 -7.80
N LEU A 188 33.67 0.01 -8.12
CA LEU A 188 34.93 0.15 -7.39
C LEU A 188 34.82 1.14 -6.22
N ASP A 189 33.64 1.72 -6.01
CA ASP A 189 33.35 2.56 -4.85
C ASP A 189 32.88 1.70 -3.67
N GLN A 190 33.62 1.77 -2.57
CA GLN A 190 33.32 1.01 -1.35
C GLN A 190 31.94 1.34 -0.76
N TYR A 191 31.51 2.60 -0.82
CA TYR A 191 30.20 3.02 -0.30
C TYR A 191 29.06 2.53 -1.18
N LYS A 192 29.28 2.45 -2.49
CA LYS A 192 28.32 1.84 -3.43
C LYS A 192 28.13 0.36 -3.12
N LEU A 193 29.21 -0.42 -2.98
CA LEU A 193 29.11 -1.85 -2.65
C LEU A 193 28.48 -2.06 -1.26
N ARG A 194 28.88 -1.29 -0.25
CA ARG A 194 28.24 -1.32 1.07
C ARG A 194 26.74 -1.07 0.99
N LYS A 195 26.32 -0.08 0.20
CA LYS A 195 24.90 0.21 -0.03
C LYS A 195 24.16 -0.96 -0.70
N LEU A 196 24.79 -1.64 -1.64
CA LEU A 196 24.22 -2.83 -2.29
C LEU A 196 24.10 -4.00 -1.32
N VAL A 197 25.12 -4.26 -0.48
CA VAL A 197 25.03 -5.27 0.59
C VAL A 197 23.88 -4.95 1.53
N LYS A 198 23.78 -3.72 2.02
CA LYS A 198 22.69 -3.26 2.89
C LYS A 198 21.32 -3.39 2.23
N LYS A 199 21.21 -3.14 0.93
CA LYS A 199 19.94 -3.24 0.21
C LYS A 199 19.47 -4.68 0.04
N TYR A 200 20.35 -5.56 -0.43
CA TYR A 200 19.96 -6.89 -0.91
C TYR A 200 20.29 -8.05 0.02
N SER A 201 21.39 -7.91 0.81
CA SER A 201 22.01 -9.00 1.57
C SER A 201 22.23 -8.67 3.06
N ASP A 202 21.56 -7.64 3.58
CA ASP A 202 21.77 -7.14 4.95
C ASP A 202 21.51 -8.24 6.00
N TYR A 203 20.60 -9.16 5.72
CA TYR A 203 20.15 -10.19 6.65
C TYR A 203 20.67 -11.60 6.32
N ILE A 204 21.71 -11.68 5.49
CA ILE A 204 22.49 -12.91 5.34
C ILE A 204 23.10 -13.24 6.70
N ARG A 205 22.96 -14.48 7.14
CA ARG A 205 23.30 -14.94 8.50
C ARG A 205 24.80 -14.97 8.82
N TYR A 206 25.65 -14.79 7.84
CA TYR A 206 27.11 -14.75 7.97
C TYR A 206 27.61 -13.32 7.93
N PRO A 207 28.68 -12.97 8.69
CA PRO A 207 29.29 -11.66 8.61
C PRO A 207 29.82 -11.40 7.19
N ILE A 208 29.34 -10.33 6.56
CA ILE A 208 29.90 -9.83 5.30
C ILE A 208 30.88 -8.72 5.66
N ARG A 209 32.15 -8.93 5.37
CA ARG A 209 33.22 -8.00 5.73
C ARG A 209 33.74 -7.27 4.50
N MET A 210 34.03 -6.00 4.68
CA MET A 210 34.68 -5.17 3.66
C MET A 210 35.78 -4.35 4.29
N THR A 211 36.90 -4.22 3.56
CA THR A 211 37.91 -3.26 3.90
C THR A 211 37.44 -1.87 3.51
N MET A 212 37.28 -0.98 4.51
CA MET A 212 36.80 0.39 4.35
C MET A 212 37.89 1.40 4.57
N GLU A 213 38.05 2.34 3.65
CA GLU A 213 38.94 3.48 3.80
C GLU A 213 38.15 4.65 4.41
N HIS A 214 38.62 5.15 5.52
CA HIS A 214 38.06 6.30 6.22
C HIS A 214 39.06 7.44 6.29
N LYS A 215 38.56 8.66 6.45
CA LYS A 215 39.36 9.86 6.69
C LYS A 215 39.08 10.39 8.09
N ARG A 216 40.13 10.69 8.83
CA ARG A 216 40.03 11.37 10.13
C ARG A 216 41.01 12.55 10.17
N PRO A 217 40.78 13.55 11.04
CA PRO A 217 41.77 14.61 11.24
C PRO A 217 43.13 14.02 11.64
N ALA A 218 44.19 14.41 10.94
CA ALA A 218 45.57 13.98 11.25
C ALA A 218 46.04 14.56 12.61
N HIS A 219 45.48 15.72 12.99
CA HIS A 219 45.78 16.43 14.22
C HIS A 219 44.47 16.74 15.00
N PRO A 220 43.88 15.75 15.72
CA PRO A 220 42.66 15.96 16.48
C PRO A 220 42.77 17.03 17.59
N GLU A 221 43.99 17.29 18.05
CA GLU A 221 44.31 18.29 19.06
C GLU A 221 44.36 19.72 18.52
N ASP A 222 44.42 19.91 17.20
CA ASP A 222 44.45 21.22 16.54
C ASP A 222 43.23 21.40 15.61
N PRO A 223 42.13 22.01 16.07
CA PRO A 223 40.90 22.20 15.28
C PRO A 223 41.06 23.11 14.06
N GLU A 224 42.17 23.89 13.98
CA GLU A 224 42.46 24.76 12.83
C GLU A 224 43.23 24.03 11.72
N ASN A 225 43.79 22.85 12.02
CA ASN A 225 44.46 22.02 11.02
C ASN A 225 43.49 21.04 10.37
N PHE A 226 43.13 21.31 9.12
CA PHE A 226 42.19 20.49 8.33
C PHE A 226 42.87 19.35 7.56
N GLU A 227 44.09 18.98 7.90
CA GLU A 227 44.78 17.85 7.28
C GLU A 227 44.09 16.53 7.68
N LEU A 228 43.76 15.72 6.67
CA LEU A 228 43.07 14.42 6.87
C LEU A 228 44.04 13.29 6.59
N GLU A 229 44.15 12.33 7.51
CA GLU A 229 44.81 11.05 7.26
C GLU A 229 43.79 9.98 6.87
N THR A 230 44.20 9.10 5.95
CA THR A 230 43.40 7.93 5.57
C THR A 230 43.82 6.74 6.43
N TYR A 231 42.84 6.08 7.04
CA TYR A 231 43.05 4.80 7.72
C TYR A 231 42.12 3.75 7.12
N VAL A 232 42.52 2.50 7.28
CA VAL A 232 41.79 1.33 6.72
C VAL A 232 41.30 0.48 7.87
N ASP A 233 40.02 0.08 7.81
CA ASP A 233 39.42 -0.80 8.80
C ASP A 233 38.64 -1.93 8.10
N LEU A 234 38.60 -3.10 8.73
CA LEU A 234 37.82 -4.25 8.27
C LEU A 234 36.48 -4.24 8.99
N GLU A 235 35.42 -3.83 8.30
CA GLU A 235 34.08 -3.70 8.88
C GLU A 235 33.16 -4.83 8.47
N VAL A 236 32.28 -5.25 9.40
CA VAL A 236 31.10 -6.04 9.09
C VAL A 236 30.01 -5.09 8.58
N VAL A 237 29.62 -5.25 7.33
CA VAL A 237 28.73 -4.31 6.62
C VAL A 237 27.26 -4.74 6.57
N ASN A 238 26.92 -5.93 7.08
CA ASN A 238 25.54 -6.42 7.16
C ASN A 238 25.07 -6.58 8.61
N SER A 239 23.75 -6.64 8.80
CA SER A 239 23.12 -6.72 10.13
C SER A 239 22.90 -8.15 10.62
N MET A 240 22.94 -9.15 9.75
CA MET A 240 22.83 -10.59 9.99
C MET A 240 21.51 -11.05 10.61
N THR A 241 21.04 -10.43 11.69
CA THR A 241 19.86 -10.88 12.44
C THR A 241 18.63 -10.06 12.06
N PRO A 242 17.69 -10.64 11.31
CA PRO A 242 16.46 -9.94 10.95
C PRO A 242 15.54 -9.80 12.17
N LEU A 243 15.12 -8.54 12.44
CA LEU A 243 14.24 -8.23 13.58
C LEU A 243 12.92 -9.02 13.51
N TRP A 244 12.37 -9.24 12.32
CA TRP A 244 11.10 -9.93 12.10
C TRP A 244 11.13 -11.44 12.29
N LYS A 245 12.31 -12.06 12.42
CA LYS A 245 12.48 -13.48 12.77
C LYS A 245 12.57 -13.71 14.28
N LYS A 246 12.83 -12.64 15.07
CA LYS A 246 12.81 -12.73 16.53
C LYS A 246 11.37 -12.88 17.04
N MET A 247 11.21 -13.47 18.22
CA MET A 247 9.90 -13.51 18.89
C MET A 247 9.48 -12.09 19.29
N PRO A 248 8.21 -11.66 19.06
CA PRO A 248 7.76 -10.31 19.43
C PRO A 248 8.02 -9.95 20.91
N ALA A 249 7.95 -10.94 21.80
CA ALA A 249 8.22 -10.73 23.23
C ALA A 249 9.68 -10.41 23.58
N GLN A 250 10.59 -10.60 22.66
CA GLN A 250 12.04 -10.34 22.82
C GLN A 250 12.47 -8.97 22.28
N ILE A 251 11.54 -8.22 21.69
CA ILE A 251 11.83 -6.95 21.02
C ILE A 251 11.14 -5.83 21.78
N THR A 252 11.89 -4.79 22.09
CA THR A 252 11.36 -3.59 22.73
C THR A 252 10.68 -2.67 21.72
N GLU A 253 9.80 -1.79 22.19
CA GLU A 253 9.17 -0.77 21.37
C GLU A 253 10.23 0.17 20.75
N GLU A 254 11.29 0.48 21.48
CA GLU A 254 12.40 1.30 21.00
C GLU A 254 13.14 0.65 19.82
N GLU A 255 13.37 -0.67 19.86
CA GLU A 255 13.99 -1.40 18.74
C GLU A 255 13.12 -1.36 17.48
N TYR A 256 11.78 -1.50 17.62
CA TYR A 256 10.86 -1.33 16.48
C TYR A 256 10.89 0.08 15.92
N ASN A 257 10.86 1.08 16.78
CA ASN A 257 10.85 2.48 16.39
C ASN A 257 12.16 2.86 15.66
N ASN A 258 13.31 2.47 16.20
CA ASN A 258 14.61 2.72 15.59
C ASN A 258 14.72 2.02 14.22
N PHE A 259 14.31 0.75 14.15
CA PHE A 259 14.27 0.03 12.88
C PHE A 259 13.41 0.74 11.83
N TYR A 260 12.22 1.21 12.21
CA TYR A 260 11.33 1.94 11.30
C TYR A 260 11.97 3.24 10.82
N MET A 261 12.47 4.08 11.74
CA MET A 261 13.04 5.38 11.42
C MET A 261 14.28 5.25 10.52
N GLU A 262 15.16 4.31 10.80
CA GLU A 262 16.35 4.05 9.99
C GLU A 262 16.00 3.47 8.60
N LYS A 263 15.09 2.48 8.57
CA LYS A 263 14.74 1.77 7.35
C LYS A 263 13.98 2.64 6.35
N TYR A 264 13.07 3.47 6.84
CA TYR A 264 12.18 4.29 6.01
C TYR A 264 12.57 5.77 5.98
N TYR A 265 13.70 6.14 6.60
CA TYR A 265 14.20 7.51 6.69
C TYR A 265 13.13 8.46 7.23
N ASP A 266 12.37 7.97 8.21
CA ASP A 266 11.33 8.74 8.89
C ASP A 266 11.92 9.36 10.17
N TYR A 267 11.46 10.55 10.54
CA TYR A 267 11.93 11.27 11.74
C TYR A 267 11.02 11.05 12.95
N GLU A 268 9.86 10.39 12.74
CA GLU A 268 8.91 10.05 13.79
C GLU A 268 8.71 8.54 13.90
N ALA A 269 8.44 8.08 15.11
CA ALA A 269 8.08 6.69 15.35
C ALA A 269 6.72 6.36 14.69
N PRO A 270 6.45 5.11 14.32
CA PRO A 270 5.16 4.74 13.73
C PRO A 270 4.02 4.85 14.76
N LEU A 271 2.78 5.06 14.30
CA LEU A 271 1.59 5.02 15.17
C LEU A 271 1.39 3.64 15.80
N THR A 272 1.65 2.59 15.03
CA THR A 272 1.57 1.22 15.52
C THR A 272 2.46 0.30 14.70
N THR A 273 2.95 -0.75 15.35
CA THR A 273 3.75 -1.81 14.75
C THR A 273 2.97 -3.11 14.76
N ILE A 274 2.99 -3.84 13.67
CA ILE A 274 2.35 -5.15 13.51
C ILE A 274 3.43 -6.17 13.21
N HIS A 275 3.73 -7.02 14.17
CA HIS A 275 4.66 -8.13 14.02
C HIS A 275 3.89 -9.45 14.00
N SER A 276 4.11 -10.28 12.98
CA SER A 276 3.41 -11.54 12.80
C SER A 276 4.35 -12.63 12.29
N ASN A 277 4.40 -13.73 13.02
CA ASN A 277 5.04 -14.97 12.60
C ASN A 277 3.91 -15.97 12.38
N THR A 278 3.72 -16.38 11.13
CA THR A 278 2.59 -17.22 10.71
C THR A 278 3.10 -18.50 10.11
N GLU A 279 2.59 -19.63 10.63
CA GLU A 279 2.83 -20.97 10.12
C GLU A 279 1.49 -21.57 9.68
N GLY A 280 1.47 -22.31 8.57
CA GLY A 280 0.25 -22.95 8.08
C GLY A 280 0.23 -23.15 6.56
N SER A 281 -0.88 -22.78 5.90
CA SER A 281 -1.02 -22.90 4.44
C SER A 281 -0.07 -21.98 3.65
N ALA A 282 0.45 -20.95 4.30
CA ALA A 282 1.59 -20.12 3.89
C ALA A 282 2.40 -19.78 5.13
N THR A 283 3.70 -20.01 5.09
CA THR A 283 4.63 -19.69 6.18
C THR A 283 5.34 -18.40 5.86
N TYR A 284 5.19 -17.39 6.75
CA TYR A 284 5.84 -16.10 6.57
C TYR A 284 6.02 -15.34 7.88
N ASN A 285 7.01 -14.48 7.92
CA ASN A 285 7.22 -13.47 8.94
C ASN A 285 6.89 -12.10 8.35
N ALA A 286 6.17 -11.26 9.07
CA ALA A 286 5.84 -9.91 8.64
C ALA A 286 6.09 -8.90 9.74
N LEU A 287 6.71 -7.80 9.38
CA LEU A 287 6.89 -6.63 10.24
C LEU A 287 6.37 -5.40 9.49
N LEU A 288 5.20 -4.91 9.96
CA LEU A 288 4.48 -3.83 9.32
C LEU A 288 4.38 -2.63 10.26
N PHE A 289 4.33 -1.44 9.67
CA PHE A 289 4.26 -0.17 10.38
C PHE A 289 3.19 0.72 9.78
N VAL A 290 2.44 1.38 10.63
CA VAL A 290 1.51 2.44 10.23
C VAL A 290 2.17 3.78 10.54
N PRO A 291 2.52 4.61 9.53
CA PRO A 291 3.17 5.89 9.74
C PRO A 291 2.24 6.91 10.40
N GLN A 292 2.82 7.94 11.04
CA GLN A 292 2.05 9.04 11.63
C GLN A 292 1.51 10.00 10.56
N HIS A 293 2.20 10.13 9.45
CA HIS A 293 1.85 11.05 8.35
C HIS A 293 2.04 10.36 6.99
N ALA A 294 1.32 10.85 6.01
CA ALA A 294 1.47 10.42 4.62
C ALA A 294 2.79 10.95 4.05
N SER A 295 3.46 10.17 3.21
CA SER A 295 4.61 10.67 2.45
C SER A 295 4.17 11.76 1.46
N ASN A 296 5.09 12.67 1.11
CA ASN A 296 4.77 13.81 0.23
C ASN A 296 4.25 13.38 -1.16
N ASP A 297 4.56 12.18 -1.58
CA ASP A 297 4.13 11.60 -2.87
C ASP A 297 2.86 10.75 -2.76
N PHE A 298 2.34 10.50 -1.56
CA PHE A 298 1.27 9.52 -1.30
C PHE A 298 0.03 9.69 -2.18
N TYR A 299 -0.38 10.93 -2.44
CA TYR A 299 -1.53 11.25 -3.28
C TYR A 299 -1.14 11.65 -4.71
N THR A 300 0.07 11.34 -5.15
CA THR A 300 0.57 11.63 -6.49
C THR A 300 0.57 10.38 -7.37
N LYS A 301 0.69 10.57 -8.69
CA LYS A 301 0.82 9.45 -9.64
C LYS A 301 2.15 8.69 -9.52
N ASN A 302 3.13 9.26 -8.82
CA ASN A 302 4.45 8.66 -8.64
C ASN A 302 4.50 7.74 -7.41
N PHE A 303 3.44 7.73 -6.59
CA PHE A 303 3.38 6.86 -5.42
C PHE A 303 3.23 5.41 -5.85
N GLU A 304 4.14 4.58 -5.39
CA GLU A 304 4.10 3.13 -5.56
C GLU A 304 3.87 2.47 -4.19
N LYS A 305 2.71 1.83 -4.05
CA LYS A 305 2.39 1.02 -2.88
C LYS A 305 3.20 -0.27 -2.88
N GLY A 306 3.42 -0.85 -1.72
CA GLY A 306 3.94 -2.20 -1.60
C GLY A 306 4.82 -2.40 -0.37
N LEU A 307 4.92 -3.65 0.03
CA LEU A 307 5.82 -4.11 1.08
C LEU A 307 7.11 -4.64 0.48
N GLN A 308 8.20 -4.53 1.22
CA GLN A 308 9.43 -5.22 0.85
C GLN A 308 9.21 -6.73 0.97
N LEU A 309 9.57 -7.47 -0.05
CA LEU A 309 9.48 -8.91 -0.08
C LEU A 309 10.86 -9.53 0.02
N TYR A 310 11.04 -10.33 1.06
CA TYR A 310 12.25 -11.12 1.30
C TYR A 310 11.95 -12.62 1.10
N ALA A 311 12.96 -13.34 0.67
CA ALA A 311 13.00 -14.80 0.72
C ALA A 311 14.34 -15.21 1.35
N SER A 312 14.27 -15.93 2.47
CA SER A 312 15.46 -16.39 3.21
C SER A 312 16.43 -15.26 3.58
N GLY A 313 15.91 -14.09 3.96
CA GLY A 313 16.70 -12.92 4.35
C GLY A 313 17.30 -12.12 3.18
N VAL A 314 17.01 -12.49 1.94
CA VAL A 314 17.45 -11.78 0.72
C VAL A 314 16.30 -10.96 0.15
N LEU A 315 16.53 -9.68 -0.14
CA LEU A 315 15.52 -8.81 -0.75
C LEU A 315 15.23 -9.25 -2.19
N ILE A 316 13.98 -9.56 -2.46
CA ILE A 316 13.46 -9.95 -3.77
C ILE A 316 12.85 -8.76 -4.49
N MET A 317 11.93 -8.05 -3.81
CA MET A 317 11.26 -6.87 -4.34
C MET A 317 11.22 -5.78 -3.27
N ASP A 318 11.55 -4.57 -3.65
CA ASP A 318 11.51 -3.42 -2.74
C ASP A 318 10.07 -2.92 -2.50
N LYS A 319 9.21 -3.07 -3.51
CA LYS A 319 7.78 -2.73 -3.44
C LYS A 319 6.93 -3.81 -4.12
N CYS A 320 6.48 -4.79 -3.35
CA CYS A 320 5.52 -5.79 -3.81
C CYS A 320 4.09 -5.26 -3.60
N GLY A 321 3.50 -4.68 -4.64
CA GLY A 321 2.16 -4.08 -4.60
C GLY A 321 1.05 -5.09 -4.40
N ASP A 322 1.26 -6.36 -4.78
CA ASP A 322 0.28 -7.44 -4.64
C ASP A 322 0.05 -7.89 -3.18
N LEU A 323 0.92 -7.50 -2.26
CA LEU A 323 0.79 -7.81 -0.84
C LEU A 323 -0.18 -6.88 -0.11
N LEU A 324 -0.49 -5.71 -0.68
CA LEU A 324 -1.35 -4.72 -0.05
C LEU A 324 -2.44 -4.25 -1.00
N PRO A 325 -3.72 -4.27 -0.58
CA PRO A 325 -4.80 -3.60 -1.29
C PRO A 325 -4.63 -2.07 -1.19
N ASP A 326 -5.30 -1.32 -2.10
CA ASP A 326 -5.15 0.14 -2.17
C ASP A 326 -5.59 0.86 -0.89
N HIS A 327 -6.59 0.32 -0.19
CA HIS A 327 -7.08 0.91 1.05
C HIS A 327 -6.08 0.80 2.23
N PHE A 328 -5.07 -0.07 2.13
CA PHE A 328 -3.95 -0.15 3.07
C PHE A 328 -2.61 0.28 2.46
N ALA A 329 -2.63 1.00 1.35
CA ALA A 329 -1.44 1.47 0.65
C ALA A 329 -0.48 2.31 1.52
N PHE A 330 -0.96 2.88 2.61
CA PHE A 330 -0.17 3.64 3.59
C PHE A 330 0.69 2.79 4.52
N VAL A 331 0.43 1.48 4.59
CA VAL A 331 1.22 0.58 5.45
C VAL A 331 2.59 0.37 4.84
N LYS A 332 3.63 0.62 5.62
CA LYS A 332 5.03 0.33 5.30
C LYS A 332 5.45 -0.98 5.98
N GLY A 333 6.44 -1.64 5.46
CA GLY A 333 6.93 -2.86 6.12
C GLY A 333 7.52 -3.86 5.15
N LEU A 334 7.66 -5.08 5.66
CA LEU A 334 8.24 -6.18 4.93
C LEU A 334 7.54 -7.51 5.25
N VAL A 335 7.72 -8.44 4.33
CA VAL A 335 7.33 -9.85 4.44
C VAL A 335 8.52 -10.71 4.05
N ASP A 336 8.83 -11.73 4.83
CA ASP A 336 9.86 -12.73 4.55
C ASP A 336 9.20 -14.13 4.53
N SER A 337 9.26 -14.81 3.39
CA SER A 337 8.68 -16.14 3.21
C SER A 337 9.61 -17.04 2.39
N GLN A 338 9.71 -18.29 2.81
CA GLN A 338 10.47 -19.34 2.10
C GLN A 338 9.61 -20.09 1.08
N ASP A 339 8.28 -19.97 1.16
CA ASP A 339 7.31 -20.76 0.37
C ASP A 339 6.99 -20.14 -1.00
N LEU A 340 7.64 -19.03 -1.37
CA LEU A 340 7.35 -18.30 -2.58
C LEU A 340 7.97 -18.95 -3.81
N SER A 341 7.17 -19.11 -4.87
CA SER A 341 7.64 -19.52 -6.19
C SER A 341 8.25 -18.34 -6.94
N LEU A 342 9.56 -18.18 -6.82
CA LEU A 342 10.31 -17.14 -7.50
C LEU A 342 10.56 -17.50 -8.97
N ASN A 343 10.58 -16.50 -9.85
CA ASN A 343 11.11 -16.68 -11.19
C ASN A 343 12.66 -16.76 -11.17
N ILE A 344 13.27 -17.05 -12.30
CA ILE A 344 14.73 -17.22 -12.41
C ILE A 344 15.49 -15.96 -11.97
N SER A 345 15.00 -14.76 -12.30
CA SER A 345 15.62 -13.49 -11.90
C SER A 345 15.32 -13.08 -10.46
N ARG A 346 14.36 -13.69 -9.82
CA ARG A 346 13.81 -13.29 -8.52
C ARG A 346 13.30 -11.84 -8.48
N GLU A 347 13.09 -11.22 -9.64
CA GLU A 347 12.56 -9.85 -9.75
C GLU A 347 11.05 -9.82 -9.96
N MET A 348 10.45 -10.95 -10.34
CA MET A 348 9.01 -11.09 -10.54
C MET A 348 8.51 -12.39 -9.92
N LEU A 349 7.31 -12.31 -9.38
CA LEU A 349 6.57 -13.47 -8.89
C LEU A 349 5.70 -14.01 -10.03
N GLN A 350 5.77 -15.31 -10.28
CA GLN A 350 4.78 -15.94 -11.15
C GLN A 350 3.48 -16.04 -10.35
N HIS A 351 2.33 -15.59 -10.87
CA HIS A 351 0.97 -15.66 -10.29
C HIS A 351 0.85 -16.65 -9.12
N ASP A 352 1.45 -16.27 -7.98
CA ASP A 352 1.68 -17.23 -6.91
C ASP A 352 0.44 -17.29 -6.01
N ARG A 353 -0.12 -18.49 -5.86
CA ARG A 353 -1.19 -18.76 -4.91
C ARG A 353 -0.78 -18.42 -3.48
N GLN A 354 0.49 -18.65 -3.12
CA GLN A 354 1.03 -18.35 -1.79
C GLN A 354 1.01 -16.85 -1.51
N LEU A 355 1.42 -16.04 -2.50
CA LEU A 355 1.38 -14.58 -2.37
C LEU A 355 -0.03 -14.06 -2.06
N LYS A 356 -1.06 -14.60 -2.74
CA LYS A 356 -2.47 -14.24 -2.49
C LYS A 356 -2.93 -14.66 -1.09
N LEU A 357 -2.49 -15.82 -0.61
CA LEU A 357 -2.80 -16.27 0.75
C LEU A 357 -2.16 -15.35 1.79
N ILE A 358 -0.89 -14.99 1.58
CA ILE A 358 -0.17 -14.03 2.43
C ILE A 358 -0.90 -12.68 2.43
N ALA A 359 -1.20 -12.11 1.26
CA ALA A 359 -1.91 -10.83 1.13
C ALA A 359 -3.25 -10.83 1.89
N THR A 360 -4.07 -11.88 1.72
CA THR A 360 -5.35 -12.02 2.43
C THR A 360 -5.16 -12.13 3.95
N SER A 361 -4.12 -12.82 4.38
CA SER A 361 -3.79 -12.95 5.82
C SER A 361 -3.34 -11.61 6.41
N LEU A 362 -2.48 -10.88 5.69
CA LEU A 362 -2.00 -9.55 6.08
C LEU A 362 -3.16 -8.54 6.17
N GLU A 363 -4.06 -8.53 5.20
CA GLU A 363 -5.24 -7.66 5.18
C GLU A 363 -6.09 -7.84 6.46
N LYS A 364 -6.39 -9.09 6.82
CA LYS A 364 -7.12 -9.42 8.05
C LYS A 364 -6.35 -9.01 9.30
N LYS A 365 -5.04 -9.21 9.30
CA LYS A 365 -4.17 -8.84 10.43
C LYS A 365 -4.12 -7.33 10.62
N ILE A 366 -3.95 -6.57 9.55
CA ILE A 366 -3.97 -5.10 9.58
C ILE A 366 -5.32 -4.62 10.13
N LYS A 367 -6.46 -5.12 9.60
CA LYS A 367 -7.79 -4.80 10.14
C LYS A 367 -7.86 -5.03 11.64
N SER A 368 -7.43 -6.22 12.09
CA SER A 368 -7.49 -6.61 13.51
C SER A 368 -6.69 -5.65 14.40
N GLU A 369 -5.49 -5.27 13.98
CA GLU A 369 -4.64 -4.37 14.76
C GLU A 369 -5.17 -2.92 14.75
N LEU A 370 -5.73 -2.45 13.61
CA LEU A 370 -6.41 -1.15 13.54
C LEU A 370 -7.66 -1.10 14.44
N LEU A 371 -8.45 -2.18 14.51
CA LEU A 371 -9.58 -2.27 15.44
C LEU A 371 -9.13 -2.30 16.91
N LYS A 372 -8.01 -2.94 17.22
CA LYS A 372 -7.42 -2.89 18.57
C LYS A 372 -6.98 -1.47 18.91
N LEU A 373 -6.32 -0.78 17.98
CA LEU A 373 -5.91 0.62 18.15
C LEU A 373 -7.15 1.51 18.38
N GLN A 374 -8.21 1.34 17.58
CA GLN A 374 -9.46 2.09 17.71
C GLN A 374 -10.12 1.94 19.10
N ARG A 375 -10.01 0.75 19.69
CA ARG A 375 -10.61 0.44 21.01
C ARG A 375 -9.73 0.86 22.18
N ASN A 376 -8.42 0.68 22.06
CA ASN A 376 -7.48 0.82 23.18
C ASN A 376 -6.83 2.21 23.23
N ASP A 377 -6.67 2.87 22.08
CA ASP A 377 -6.07 4.20 21.96
C ASP A 377 -6.78 5.00 20.84
N ARG A 378 -7.94 5.52 21.22
CA ARG A 378 -8.83 6.25 20.30
C ARG A 378 -8.16 7.49 19.70
N GLU A 379 -7.34 8.22 20.47
CA GLU A 379 -6.66 9.42 20.00
C GLU A 379 -5.66 9.10 18.89
N LYS A 380 -4.86 8.03 19.06
CA LYS A 380 -3.97 7.56 17.99
C LYS A 380 -4.74 7.09 16.75
N TYR A 381 -5.87 6.42 16.95
CA TYR A 381 -6.68 5.98 15.83
C TYR A 381 -7.31 7.15 15.06
N GLU A 382 -7.75 8.19 15.75
CA GLU A 382 -8.30 9.41 15.13
C GLU A 382 -7.22 10.13 14.29
N LYS A 383 -5.98 10.24 14.77
CA LYS A 383 -4.84 10.75 13.97
C LYS A 383 -4.61 9.94 12.68
N LEU A 384 -4.62 8.60 12.80
CA LEU A 384 -4.55 7.71 11.66
C LEU A 384 -5.71 7.98 10.68
N TYR A 385 -6.91 8.10 11.21
CA TYR A 385 -8.13 8.29 10.41
C TYR A 385 -8.17 9.66 9.72
N GLU A 386 -7.70 10.72 10.36
CA GLU A 386 -7.53 12.04 9.74
C GLU A 386 -6.59 11.98 8.54
N THR A 387 -5.51 11.19 8.64
CA THR A 387 -4.50 11.08 7.58
C THR A 387 -4.92 10.13 6.47
N PHE A 388 -5.46 8.93 6.81
CA PHE A 388 -5.67 7.82 5.88
C PHE A 388 -7.13 7.37 5.75
N GLY A 389 -8.07 8.05 6.43
CA GLY A 389 -9.49 7.69 6.41
C GLY A 389 -10.11 7.71 5.02
N LEU A 390 -9.63 8.59 4.13
CA LEU A 390 -10.05 8.62 2.73
C LEU A 390 -9.73 7.31 1.99
N ASN A 391 -8.57 6.70 2.27
CA ASN A 391 -8.19 5.42 1.67
C ASN A 391 -9.14 4.29 2.12
N LEU A 392 -9.49 4.26 3.42
CA LEU A 392 -10.43 3.29 3.96
C LEU A 392 -11.82 3.44 3.35
N LYS A 393 -12.31 4.68 3.22
CA LYS A 393 -13.59 5.01 2.58
C LYS A 393 -13.60 4.63 1.09
N ALA A 394 -12.52 4.96 0.38
CA ALA A 394 -12.34 4.56 -1.03
C ALA A 394 -12.35 3.04 -1.19
N GLY A 395 -11.75 2.29 -0.26
CA GLY A 395 -11.78 0.83 -0.24
C GLY A 395 -13.18 0.24 -0.10
N CYS A 396 -14.11 0.95 0.55
CA CYS A 396 -15.52 0.54 0.61
C CYS A 396 -16.28 0.76 -0.71
N HIS A 397 -15.82 1.69 -1.55
CA HIS A 397 -16.42 2.02 -2.83
C HIS A 397 -15.78 1.24 -3.99
N ASN A 398 -14.45 1.15 -4.01
CA ASN A 398 -13.69 0.52 -5.08
C ASN A 398 -14.06 -0.97 -5.21
N ASP A 399 -13.79 -1.56 -6.37
CA ASP A 399 -14.09 -2.96 -6.66
C ASP A 399 -15.56 -3.34 -6.37
N PHE A 400 -16.46 -2.40 -6.63
CA PHE A 400 -17.90 -2.56 -6.38
C PHE A 400 -18.25 -2.94 -4.94
N GLY A 401 -17.47 -2.47 -3.98
CA GLY A 401 -17.66 -2.72 -2.56
C GLY A 401 -17.21 -4.11 -2.08
N ALA A 402 -16.29 -4.75 -2.78
CA ALA A 402 -15.78 -6.08 -2.42
C ALA A 402 -15.19 -6.13 -0.99
N HIS A 403 -14.59 -5.03 -0.53
CA HIS A 403 -13.94 -4.93 0.79
C HIS A 403 -14.80 -4.23 1.86
N LYS A 404 -16.07 -3.89 1.57
CA LYS A 404 -16.93 -3.15 2.49
C LYS A 404 -17.09 -3.81 3.86
N GLU A 405 -17.30 -5.12 3.91
CA GLU A 405 -17.47 -5.87 5.17
C GLU A 405 -16.18 -5.92 6.00
N LEU A 406 -15.05 -5.88 5.32
CA LEU A 406 -13.76 -5.80 5.99
C LEU A 406 -13.53 -4.42 6.60
N LEU A 407 -13.93 -3.34 5.92
CA LEU A 407 -13.56 -1.96 6.26
C LEU A 407 -14.62 -1.20 7.07
N GLN A 408 -15.90 -1.58 7.00
CA GLN A 408 -17.02 -0.82 7.61
C GLN A 408 -16.82 -0.51 9.10
N ASP A 409 -16.19 -1.40 9.87
CA ASP A 409 -15.93 -1.20 11.29
C ASP A 409 -14.77 -0.22 11.57
N LEU A 410 -13.94 0.06 10.56
CA LEU A 410 -12.83 1.00 10.63
C LEU A 410 -13.23 2.43 10.26
N ILE A 411 -14.43 2.62 9.68
CA ILE A 411 -14.88 3.92 9.20
C ILE A 411 -15.59 4.69 10.30
N MET A 412 -15.32 5.99 10.34
CA MET A 412 -15.94 6.92 11.27
C MET A 412 -16.51 8.13 10.54
N PHE A 413 -17.57 8.69 11.11
CA PHE A 413 -18.17 9.95 10.67
C PHE A 413 -18.42 10.87 11.87
N TYR A 414 -18.51 12.17 11.61
CA TYR A 414 -18.83 13.12 12.65
C TYR A 414 -20.30 12.99 13.06
N SER A 415 -20.57 12.94 14.35
CA SER A 415 -21.92 12.81 14.91
C SER A 415 -22.52 14.16 15.25
N SER A 416 -23.79 14.39 14.88
CA SER A 416 -24.55 15.56 15.27
C SER A 416 -24.76 15.65 16.80
N THR A 417 -24.86 14.50 17.47
CA THR A 417 -25.14 14.40 18.92
C THR A 417 -23.87 14.43 19.74
N GLU A 418 -22.88 13.59 19.38
CA GLU A 418 -21.63 13.45 20.14
C GLU A 418 -20.62 14.57 19.85
N ARG A 419 -20.80 15.30 18.75
CA ARG A 419 -19.90 16.38 18.28
C ARG A 419 -18.43 15.92 18.11
N LYS A 420 -18.24 14.67 17.72
CA LYS A 420 -16.95 14.03 17.45
C LYS A 420 -17.11 12.91 16.42
N LEU A 421 -16.00 12.32 16.00
CA LEU A 421 -16.00 11.14 15.14
C LEU A 421 -16.55 9.93 15.90
N VAL A 422 -17.46 9.19 15.29
CA VAL A 422 -18.06 7.97 15.81
C VAL A 422 -18.06 6.86 14.76
N THR A 423 -17.99 5.61 15.22
CA THR A 423 -18.16 4.43 14.37
C THR A 423 -19.64 4.12 14.14
N PHE A 424 -19.95 3.30 13.14
CA PHE A 424 -21.32 2.81 12.95
C PHE A 424 -21.83 1.99 14.14
N SER A 425 -20.95 1.23 14.82
CA SER A 425 -21.33 0.47 16.02
C SER A 425 -21.78 1.39 17.15
N GLU A 426 -21.01 2.45 17.41
CA GLU A 426 -21.33 3.47 18.41
C GLU A 426 -22.65 4.20 18.09
N TYR A 427 -22.91 4.49 16.81
CA TYR A 427 -24.19 5.06 16.37
C TYR A 427 -25.36 4.10 16.65
N VAL A 428 -25.24 2.83 16.22
CA VAL A 428 -26.32 1.82 16.39
C VAL A 428 -26.63 1.56 17.85
N GLU A 429 -25.65 1.61 18.74
CA GLU A 429 -25.83 1.48 20.21
C GLU A 429 -26.67 2.62 20.81
N ARG A 430 -26.64 3.82 20.18
CA ARG A 430 -27.41 4.99 20.63
C ARG A 430 -28.72 5.19 19.87
N MET A 431 -29.04 4.34 18.88
CA MET A 431 -30.29 4.44 18.13
C MET A 431 -31.51 4.38 19.04
N LYS A 432 -32.52 5.16 18.70
CA LYS A 432 -33.81 5.12 19.40
C LYS A 432 -34.56 3.82 19.17
N GLU A 433 -35.37 3.44 20.15
CA GLU A 433 -36.28 2.31 19.99
C GLU A 433 -37.21 2.53 18.77
N GLY A 434 -37.29 1.51 17.90
CA GLY A 434 -38.06 1.59 16.65
C GLY A 434 -37.35 2.27 15.47
N GLN A 435 -36.15 2.85 15.67
CA GLN A 435 -35.37 3.42 14.56
C GLN A 435 -34.83 2.30 13.66
N THR A 436 -35.10 2.39 12.37
CA THR A 436 -34.71 1.37 11.37
C THR A 436 -33.54 1.78 10.50
N ASN A 437 -33.22 3.08 10.43
CA ASN A 437 -32.22 3.61 9.52
C ASN A 437 -31.11 4.36 10.26
N ILE A 438 -29.92 4.35 9.68
CA ILE A 438 -28.80 5.24 10.04
C ILE A 438 -28.94 6.49 9.16
N TYR A 439 -29.15 7.65 9.79
CA TYR A 439 -29.36 8.89 9.07
C TYR A 439 -28.05 9.63 8.84
N TYR A 440 -27.92 10.24 7.65
CA TYR A 440 -26.75 11.06 7.32
C TYR A 440 -27.15 12.31 6.52
N ALA A 441 -26.28 13.33 6.62
CA ALA A 441 -26.36 14.56 5.83
C ALA A 441 -24.99 14.88 5.22
N CYS A 442 -24.98 15.41 4.00
CA CYS A 442 -23.76 15.77 3.28
C CYS A 442 -23.54 17.29 3.33
N GLY A 443 -22.31 17.72 3.53
CA GLY A 443 -21.91 19.13 3.51
C GLY A 443 -20.41 19.27 3.77
N ARG A 444 -19.89 20.49 3.69
CA ARG A 444 -18.43 20.71 3.81
C ARG A 444 -17.95 20.86 5.25
N THR A 445 -18.78 21.38 6.13
CA THR A 445 -18.46 21.57 7.55
C THR A 445 -19.65 21.19 8.44
N PRO A 446 -19.41 20.84 9.72
CA PRO A 446 -20.49 20.55 10.66
C PRO A 446 -21.49 21.70 10.79
N GLU A 447 -21.01 22.95 10.80
CA GLU A 447 -21.84 24.14 10.94
C GLU A 447 -22.77 24.33 9.73
N GLN A 448 -22.28 24.03 8.52
CA GLN A 448 -23.09 24.08 7.31
C GLN A 448 -24.21 23.05 7.37
N ILE A 449 -23.90 21.83 7.81
CA ILE A 449 -24.89 20.73 7.91
C ILE A 449 -25.90 21.04 9.00
N ASP A 450 -25.48 21.59 10.15
CA ASP A 450 -26.40 22.01 11.24
C ASP A 450 -27.46 23.03 10.77
N MET A 451 -27.10 23.88 9.80
CA MET A 451 -27.99 24.89 9.24
C MET A 451 -28.88 24.39 8.11
N MET A 452 -28.76 23.13 7.70
CA MET A 452 -29.57 22.58 6.62
C MET A 452 -31.04 22.40 7.05
N PRO A 453 -32.01 22.88 6.26
CA PRO A 453 -33.44 22.78 6.59
C PRO A 453 -33.91 21.36 6.86
N GLN A 454 -33.35 20.38 6.15
CA GLN A 454 -33.73 18.97 6.28
C GLN A 454 -33.27 18.35 7.61
N VAL A 455 -32.21 18.86 8.23
CA VAL A 455 -31.66 18.35 9.49
C VAL A 455 -32.49 18.81 10.71
N GLU A 456 -33.24 19.92 10.56
CA GLU A 456 -33.99 20.57 11.65
C GLU A 456 -34.95 19.60 12.37
N LEU A 457 -35.76 18.84 11.62
CA LEU A 457 -36.71 17.87 12.17
C LEU A 457 -36.01 16.70 12.89
N PHE A 458 -34.88 16.23 12.37
CA PHE A 458 -34.12 15.14 13.00
C PHE A 458 -33.57 15.57 14.36
N THR A 459 -33.04 16.78 14.41
CA THR A 459 -32.54 17.38 15.66
C THR A 459 -33.65 17.57 16.68
N GLU A 460 -34.83 18.10 16.26
CA GLU A 460 -35.99 18.30 17.14
C GLU A 460 -36.49 16.95 17.69
N LYS A 461 -36.63 15.95 16.83
CA LYS A 461 -37.04 14.59 17.25
C LYS A 461 -35.90 13.84 17.94
N GLY A 462 -34.71 14.45 18.07
CA GLY A 462 -33.52 13.92 18.74
C GLY A 462 -32.93 12.67 18.08
N TYR A 463 -33.00 12.58 16.77
CA TYR A 463 -32.28 11.57 16.01
C TYR A 463 -30.84 12.02 15.78
N GLU A 464 -29.90 11.09 15.96
CA GLU A 464 -28.49 11.32 15.58
C GLU A 464 -28.36 11.30 14.05
N VAL A 465 -27.58 12.24 13.49
CA VAL A 465 -27.27 12.33 12.07
C VAL A 465 -25.75 12.28 11.90
N LEU A 466 -25.26 11.43 11.00
CA LEU A 466 -23.87 11.37 10.62
C LEU A 466 -23.57 12.43 9.56
N TYR A 467 -22.49 13.20 9.74
CA TYR A 467 -22.07 14.24 8.81
C TYR A 467 -21.00 13.71 7.85
N LEU A 468 -21.31 13.76 6.58
CA LEU A 468 -20.49 13.33 5.48
C LEU A 468 -19.83 14.56 4.86
N MET A 469 -18.52 14.71 5.10
CA MET A 469 -17.80 15.94 4.76
C MET A 469 -16.83 15.80 3.58
N HIS A 470 -16.68 14.58 3.03
CA HIS A 470 -15.81 14.32 1.89
C HIS A 470 -16.61 13.79 0.71
N ASP A 471 -16.21 14.15 -0.50
CA ASP A 471 -16.90 13.77 -1.74
C ASP A 471 -17.08 12.26 -1.93
N ILE A 472 -16.19 11.43 -1.35
CA ILE A 472 -16.27 9.95 -1.41
C ILE A 472 -17.29 9.35 -0.42
N ASP A 473 -17.67 10.09 0.62
CA ASP A 473 -18.40 9.53 1.76
C ASP A 473 -19.72 8.89 1.37
N GLU A 474 -20.55 9.59 0.61
CA GLU A 474 -21.84 9.08 0.21
C GLU A 474 -21.72 7.90 -0.77
N PHE A 475 -20.72 7.92 -1.66
CA PHE A 475 -20.45 6.80 -2.55
C PHE A 475 -20.09 5.53 -1.77
N ALA A 476 -19.29 5.67 -0.71
CA ALA A 476 -18.97 4.55 0.17
C ALA A 476 -20.22 4.00 0.88
N LEU A 477 -21.09 4.86 1.44
CA LEU A 477 -22.34 4.44 2.09
C LEU A 477 -23.30 3.76 1.12
N LYS A 478 -23.46 4.28 -0.11
CA LYS A 478 -24.33 3.67 -1.14
C LYS A 478 -23.84 2.28 -1.55
N MET A 479 -22.51 2.04 -1.56
CA MET A 479 -21.94 0.70 -1.80
C MET A 479 -22.14 -0.24 -0.61
N MET A 480 -22.00 0.26 0.61
CA MET A 480 -22.25 -0.52 1.83
C MET A 480 -23.72 -0.86 2.00
N ARG A 481 -24.64 0.04 1.62
CA ARG A 481 -26.11 -0.05 1.70
C ARG A 481 -26.66 -0.06 3.12
N GLU A 482 -26.13 -0.89 4.00
CA GLU A 482 -26.60 -1.07 5.37
C GLU A 482 -25.46 -1.47 6.30
N TYR A 483 -25.66 -1.30 7.60
CA TYR A 483 -24.79 -1.80 8.66
C TYR A 483 -25.65 -2.46 9.75
N LYS A 484 -25.40 -3.74 10.08
CA LYS A 484 -26.19 -4.51 11.06
C LYS A 484 -27.71 -4.42 10.80
N GLU A 485 -28.12 -4.67 9.56
CA GLU A 485 -29.53 -4.62 9.10
C GLU A 485 -30.17 -3.20 9.20
N LYS A 486 -29.39 -2.16 9.37
CA LYS A 486 -29.84 -0.76 9.38
C LYS A 486 -29.39 -0.07 8.09
N ALA A 487 -30.36 0.30 7.25
CA ALA A 487 -30.07 0.98 5.99
C ALA A 487 -29.56 2.40 6.21
N PHE A 488 -28.63 2.84 5.36
CA PHE A 488 -28.22 4.24 5.33
C PHE A 488 -29.24 5.09 4.58
N LYS A 489 -29.70 6.17 5.19
CA LYS A 489 -30.70 7.10 4.61
C LYS A 489 -30.23 8.54 4.71
N SER A 490 -30.24 9.25 3.56
CA SER A 490 -29.97 10.67 3.53
C SER A 490 -31.12 11.46 4.11
N VAL A 491 -30.86 12.48 4.91
CA VAL A 491 -31.91 13.41 5.38
C VAL A 491 -32.57 14.18 4.22
N ALA A 492 -31.96 14.21 3.04
CA ALA A 492 -32.49 14.80 1.81
C ALA A 492 -33.30 13.84 0.95
N ASP A 493 -33.40 12.55 1.31
CA ASP A 493 -34.23 11.58 0.55
C ASP A 493 -35.72 11.93 0.66
N SER A 494 -36.43 11.86 -0.45
CA SER A 494 -37.86 12.25 -0.52
C SER A 494 -38.80 11.26 0.17
N ASP A 495 -38.34 10.04 0.46
CA ASP A 495 -39.12 8.94 1.09
C ASP A 495 -38.89 8.84 2.61
N ILE A 496 -38.30 9.85 3.22
CA ILE A 496 -38.16 9.93 4.68
C ILE A 496 -39.51 10.15 5.32
N ASP A 497 -39.84 9.27 6.23
CA ASP A 497 -41.11 9.29 6.97
C ASP A 497 -40.83 9.27 8.48
N LEU A 498 -40.96 10.44 9.10
CA LEU A 498 -40.83 10.62 10.54
C LEU A 498 -42.17 11.06 11.19
N GLU A 499 -43.26 11.07 10.43
CA GLU A 499 -44.60 11.49 10.91
C GLU A 499 -45.30 10.37 11.69
N SER A 500 -46.06 10.76 12.69
CA SER A 500 -47.03 9.88 13.31
C SER A 500 -48.24 9.63 12.36
N ALA A 501 -49.07 8.64 12.68
CA ALA A 501 -50.23 8.34 11.87
C ALA A 501 -51.23 9.54 11.80
N GLU A 502 -51.33 10.33 12.89
CA GLU A 502 -52.18 11.52 12.95
C GLU A 502 -51.60 12.67 12.12
N GLU A 503 -50.29 12.89 12.20
CA GLU A 503 -49.59 13.90 11.39
C GLU A 503 -49.72 13.60 9.89
N LYS A 504 -49.64 12.32 9.48
CA LYS A 504 -49.83 11.90 8.08
C LYS A 504 -51.21 12.21 7.54
N GLU A 505 -52.25 11.96 8.33
CA GLU A 505 -53.64 12.23 7.91
C GLU A 505 -53.86 13.74 7.74
N GLU A 506 -53.29 14.56 8.62
CA GLU A 506 -53.35 16.02 8.53
C GLU A 506 -52.57 16.56 7.33
N SER A 507 -51.33 16.07 7.12
CA SER A 507 -50.49 16.43 5.97
C SER A 507 -51.16 16.09 4.63
N ALA A 508 -51.80 14.90 4.53
CA ALA A 508 -52.53 14.49 3.33
C ALA A 508 -53.74 15.40 3.05
N LYS A 509 -54.53 15.77 4.07
CA LYS A 509 -55.66 16.70 3.92
C LYS A 509 -55.19 18.09 3.47
N ARG A 510 -54.11 18.60 4.02
CA ARG A 510 -53.52 19.89 3.62
C ARG A 510 -53.00 19.87 2.19
N ALA A 511 -52.34 18.78 1.78
CA ALA A 511 -51.84 18.62 0.41
C ALA A 511 -52.99 18.61 -0.61
N GLU A 512 -54.07 17.88 -0.35
CA GLU A 512 -55.25 17.86 -1.23
C GLU A 512 -55.93 19.22 -1.32
N ALA A 513 -56.06 19.95 -0.22
CA ALA A 513 -56.65 21.29 -0.20
C ALA A 513 -55.84 22.31 -1.02
N ASN A 514 -54.51 22.13 -1.16
CA ASN A 514 -53.61 23.04 -1.86
C ASN A 514 -53.14 22.50 -3.23
N LYS A 515 -53.73 21.42 -3.74
CA LYS A 515 -53.30 20.73 -4.95
C LYS A 515 -53.20 21.65 -6.17
N SER A 516 -54.16 22.54 -6.39
CA SER A 516 -54.17 23.50 -7.50
C SER A 516 -52.95 24.42 -7.47
N LEU A 517 -52.55 24.91 -6.28
CA LEU A 517 -51.35 25.74 -6.10
C LEU A 517 -50.08 24.95 -6.36
N LEU A 518 -49.98 23.71 -5.86
CA LEU A 518 -48.80 22.86 -6.03
C LEU A 518 -48.60 22.46 -7.51
N ASP A 519 -49.68 22.14 -8.20
CA ASP A 519 -49.66 21.85 -9.65
C ASP A 519 -49.23 23.09 -10.46
N PHE A 520 -49.76 24.29 -10.12
CA PHE A 520 -49.32 25.55 -10.70
C PHE A 520 -47.81 25.77 -10.48
N CYS A 521 -47.31 25.61 -9.25
CA CYS A 521 -45.88 25.78 -8.92
C CYS A 521 -45.00 24.82 -9.72
N THR A 522 -45.42 23.57 -9.87
CA THR A 522 -44.73 22.56 -10.66
C THR A 522 -44.63 22.99 -12.13
N GLN A 523 -45.74 23.46 -12.72
CA GLN A 523 -45.79 23.95 -14.10
C GLN A 523 -44.94 25.21 -14.29
N ALA A 524 -44.97 26.15 -13.33
CA ALA A 524 -44.18 27.40 -13.38
C ALA A 524 -42.68 27.14 -13.37
N LEU A 525 -42.19 26.07 -12.73
CA LEU A 525 -40.78 25.66 -12.73
C LEU A 525 -40.35 24.92 -14.02
N ASN A 526 -41.27 24.67 -14.96
CA ASN A 526 -40.98 24.24 -16.32
C ASN A 526 -39.95 23.09 -16.44
N GLY A 527 -40.18 21.96 -15.75
CA GLY A 527 -39.37 20.76 -15.78
C GLY A 527 -38.06 20.83 -14.97
N LYS A 528 -37.85 21.89 -14.21
CA LYS A 528 -36.71 22.00 -13.27
C LYS A 528 -36.87 21.08 -12.06
N VAL A 529 -38.12 20.76 -11.72
CA VAL A 529 -38.50 19.81 -10.67
C VAL A 529 -39.48 18.77 -11.22
N LYS A 530 -39.49 17.59 -10.61
CA LYS A 530 -40.47 16.55 -10.88
C LYS A 530 -41.87 16.97 -10.38
N GLU A 531 -41.88 17.51 -9.18
CA GLU A 531 -43.10 18.01 -8.51
C GLU A 531 -42.75 19.03 -7.44
N VAL A 532 -43.77 19.79 -7.02
CA VAL A 532 -43.74 20.63 -5.81
C VAL A 532 -44.69 20.03 -4.82
N LYS A 533 -44.25 19.81 -3.57
CA LYS A 533 -45.10 19.26 -2.50
C LYS A 533 -45.02 20.07 -1.22
N LEU A 534 -45.97 19.88 -0.30
CA LEU A 534 -45.85 20.41 1.05
C LEU A 534 -44.80 19.61 1.83
N SER A 535 -43.95 20.31 2.56
CA SER A 535 -42.94 19.68 3.40
C SER A 535 -43.53 19.20 4.72
N THR A 536 -43.14 17.99 5.11
CA THR A 536 -43.44 17.40 6.41
C THR A 536 -42.30 17.57 7.39
N ARG A 537 -41.14 18.07 6.90
CA ARG A 537 -39.90 18.16 7.66
C ARG A 537 -39.46 19.60 7.99
N LEU A 538 -39.90 20.59 7.23
CA LEU A 538 -39.53 21.98 7.44
C LEU A 538 -40.26 22.60 8.60
N LYS A 539 -39.55 23.34 9.45
CA LYS A 539 -40.11 24.09 10.60
C LYS A 539 -39.96 25.59 10.39
N SER A 540 -38.73 26.12 10.41
CA SER A 540 -38.45 27.53 10.29
C SER A 540 -38.16 27.99 8.86
N HIS A 541 -37.68 27.11 8.00
CA HIS A 541 -37.29 27.44 6.63
C HIS A 541 -38.49 27.40 5.66
N PRO A 542 -38.49 28.29 4.63
CA PRO A 542 -39.60 28.34 3.66
C PRO A 542 -39.62 27.18 2.70
N VAL A 543 -38.48 26.70 2.22
CA VAL A 543 -38.32 25.68 1.21
C VAL A 543 -37.09 24.82 1.41
N CYS A 544 -37.11 23.59 0.89
CA CYS A 544 -35.94 22.77 0.65
C CYS A 544 -36.08 21.96 -0.63
N ILE A 545 -34.99 21.34 -1.09
CA ILE A 545 -35.00 20.37 -2.17
C ILE A 545 -34.78 18.99 -1.58
N SER A 546 -35.55 18.03 -2.07
CA SER A 546 -35.32 16.60 -1.86
C SER A 546 -35.06 15.89 -3.18
N SER A 547 -34.36 14.76 -3.10
CA SER A 547 -34.04 13.92 -4.26
C SER A 547 -35.01 12.73 -4.36
N ASP A 548 -35.40 12.42 -5.59
CA ASP A 548 -36.17 11.22 -5.91
C ASP A 548 -35.43 10.43 -6.98
N GLY A 549 -34.77 9.36 -6.55
CA GLY A 549 -33.98 8.50 -7.45
C GLY A 549 -32.73 7.90 -6.84
N PRO A 550 -31.92 7.17 -7.63
CA PRO A 550 -30.75 6.43 -7.16
C PRO A 550 -29.55 7.33 -6.83
N LEU A 551 -29.47 8.52 -7.41
CA LEU A 551 -28.43 9.50 -7.12
C LEU A 551 -28.99 10.57 -6.17
N SER A 552 -28.20 10.99 -5.21
CA SER A 552 -28.50 12.13 -4.34
C SER A 552 -28.08 13.45 -5.01
N LEU A 553 -28.49 14.58 -4.41
CA LEU A 553 -28.06 15.91 -4.83
C LEU A 553 -26.53 16.06 -4.70
N GLU A 554 -25.95 15.51 -3.63
CA GLU A 554 -24.51 15.53 -3.41
C GLU A 554 -23.75 14.73 -4.46
N MET A 555 -24.21 13.52 -4.78
CA MET A 555 -23.61 12.72 -5.86
C MET A 555 -23.70 13.43 -7.20
N GLU A 556 -24.84 14.07 -7.51
CA GLU A 556 -24.99 14.90 -8.71
C GLU A 556 -23.97 16.04 -8.73
N ARG A 557 -23.78 16.73 -7.60
CA ARG A 557 -22.81 17.82 -7.45
C ARG A 557 -21.38 17.34 -7.72
N VAL A 558 -20.97 16.25 -7.07
CA VAL A 558 -19.62 15.68 -7.20
C VAL A 558 -19.36 15.21 -8.64
N LEU A 559 -20.29 14.45 -9.22
CA LEU A 559 -20.13 13.94 -10.58
C LEU A 559 -20.14 15.05 -11.62
N SER A 560 -20.94 16.11 -11.42
CA SER A 560 -20.99 17.27 -12.33
C SER A 560 -19.71 18.11 -12.30
N ALA A 561 -18.92 18.03 -11.25
CA ALA A 561 -17.61 18.70 -11.16
C ALA A 561 -16.52 18.02 -12.02
N VAL A 562 -16.75 16.78 -12.47
CA VAL A 562 -15.81 16.06 -13.35
C VAL A 562 -15.94 16.58 -14.78
N PRO A 563 -14.86 17.05 -15.42
CA PRO A 563 -14.91 17.55 -16.80
C PRO A 563 -15.45 16.47 -17.77
N ASN A 564 -16.35 16.89 -18.68
CA ASN A 564 -16.99 16.04 -19.68
C ASN A 564 -17.88 14.90 -19.12
N SER A 565 -18.30 14.99 -17.87
CA SER A 565 -19.25 14.03 -17.31
C SER A 565 -20.67 14.32 -17.83
N ASN A 566 -21.32 13.30 -18.38
CA ASN A 566 -22.74 13.37 -18.79
C ASN A 566 -23.61 12.81 -17.64
N VAL A 567 -23.76 13.61 -16.58
CA VAL A 567 -24.55 13.21 -15.41
C VAL A 567 -26.05 13.35 -15.74
N PRO A 568 -26.86 12.29 -15.58
CA PRO A 568 -28.30 12.41 -15.73
C PRO A 568 -28.85 13.43 -14.71
N LYS A 569 -29.65 14.39 -15.14
CA LYS A 569 -30.37 15.29 -14.23
C LYS A 569 -31.36 14.46 -13.40
N MET A 570 -31.27 14.62 -12.08
CA MET A 570 -32.11 13.86 -11.15
C MET A 570 -33.50 14.46 -11.00
N GLY A 571 -34.45 13.62 -10.58
CA GLY A 571 -35.79 14.08 -10.18
C GLY A 571 -35.71 14.88 -8.90
N ARG A 572 -35.65 16.21 -9.00
CA ARG A 572 -35.72 17.13 -7.86
C ARG A 572 -37.16 17.35 -7.44
N ILE A 573 -37.40 17.40 -6.14
CA ILE A 573 -38.69 17.76 -5.58
C ILE A 573 -38.50 19.03 -4.75
N LEU A 574 -39.29 20.07 -5.03
CA LEU A 574 -39.27 21.27 -4.19
C LEU A 574 -40.34 21.07 -3.09
N GLU A 575 -39.87 21.14 -1.85
CA GLU A 575 -40.74 21.09 -0.67
C GLU A 575 -40.99 22.48 -0.14
N ILE A 576 -42.26 22.84 0.10
CA ILE A 576 -42.66 24.15 0.63
C ILE A 576 -43.23 23.98 2.03
N ASN A 577 -42.81 24.83 2.95
CA ASN A 577 -43.32 24.87 4.32
C ASN A 577 -44.67 25.57 4.38
N ALA A 578 -45.77 24.80 4.57
CA ALA A 578 -47.11 25.35 4.69
C ALA A 578 -47.36 26.24 5.93
N ASN A 579 -46.49 26.16 6.92
CA ASN A 579 -46.56 26.95 8.14
C ASN A 579 -45.75 28.27 8.07
N HIS A 580 -44.96 28.48 7.01
CA HIS A 580 -44.18 29.68 6.82
C HIS A 580 -45.01 30.78 6.15
N GLU A 581 -44.82 32.05 6.55
CA GLU A 581 -45.57 33.20 6.02
C GLU A 581 -45.52 33.34 4.49
N ILE A 582 -44.38 32.90 3.88
CA ILE A 582 -44.20 32.92 2.43
C ILE A 582 -45.23 32.06 1.67
N PHE A 583 -45.72 30.99 2.31
CA PHE A 583 -46.73 30.12 1.71
C PHE A 583 -48.07 30.88 1.53
N ASN A 584 -48.48 31.66 2.55
CA ASN A 584 -49.66 32.49 2.46
C ASN A 584 -49.50 33.60 1.39
N THR A 585 -48.29 34.16 1.29
CA THR A 585 -47.95 35.14 0.26
C THR A 585 -48.05 34.54 -1.14
N LEU A 586 -47.47 33.34 -1.33
CA LEU A 586 -47.54 32.61 -2.60
C LEU A 586 -48.99 32.29 -2.99
N THR A 587 -49.80 31.84 -2.04
CA THR A 587 -51.23 31.54 -2.24
C THR A 587 -51.99 32.79 -2.66
N ALA A 588 -51.78 33.93 -1.98
CA ALA A 588 -52.42 35.17 -2.33
C ALA A 588 -51.98 35.69 -3.73
N MET A 589 -50.72 35.58 -4.06
CA MET A 589 -50.20 35.95 -5.36
C MET A 589 -50.73 35.04 -6.48
N HIS A 590 -50.85 33.75 -6.25
CA HIS A 590 -51.43 32.82 -7.25
C HIS A 590 -52.86 33.23 -7.64
N ILE A 591 -53.65 33.71 -6.68
CA ILE A 591 -55.05 34.15 -6.93
C ILE A 591 -55.05 35.54 -7.63
N ALA A 592 -54.17 36.44 -7.26
CA ALA A 592 -54.20 37.83 -7.71
C ALA A 592 -53.36 38.13 -8.95
N ASP A 593 -52.22 37.47 -9.13
CA ASP A 593 -51.22 37.73 -10.18
C ASP A 593 -50.33 36.51 -10.38
N GLU A 594 -50.71 35.61 -11.28
CA GLU A 594 -49.95 34.36 -11.57
C GLU A 594 -48.51 34.65 -12.02
N ALA A 595 -48.24 35.77 -12.70
CA ALA A 595 -46.90 36.10 -13.15
C ALA A 595 -45.96 36.40 -11.95
N LYS A 596 -46.48 37.10 -10.93
CA LYS A 596 -45.72 37.32 -9.70
C LYS A 596 -45.56 36.03 -8.90
N ALA A 597 -46.58 35.18 -8.83
CA ALA A 597 -46.48 33.89 -8.19
C ALA A 597 -45.41 33.00 -8.86
N SER A 598 -45.37 32.99 -10.20
CA SER A 598 -44.31 32.27 -10.98
C SER A 598 -42.91 32.83 -10.70
N SER A 599 -42.78 34.16 -10.57
CA SER A 599 -41.48 34.77 -10.20
C SER A 599 -41.07 34.35 -8.78
N LEU A 600 -42.00 34.39 -7.82
CA LEU A 600 -41.72 34.03 -6.43
C LEU A 600 -41.29 32.58 -6.28
N ILE A 601 -42.01 31.63 -6.92
CA ILE A 601 -41.62 30.20 -6.83
C ILE A 601 -40.29 29.92 -7.49
N SER A 602 -39.92 30.64 -8.57
CA SER A 602 -38.59 30.56 -9.18
C SER A 602 -37.50 31.08 -8.25
N ILE A 603 -37.74 32.14 -7.50
CA ILE A 603 -36.82 32.66 -6.46
C ILE A 603 -36.65 31.60 -5.37
N LEU A 604 -37.74 31.06 -4.84
CA LEU A 604 -37.72 30.05 -3.77
C LEU A 604 -36.94 28.78 -4.20
N TYR A 605 -37.12 28.34 -5.45
CA TYR A 605 -36.38 27.21 -6.01
C TYR A 605 -34.86 27.49 -6.06
N ASN A 606 -34.48 28.67 -6.55
CA ASN A 606 -33.06 29.03 -6.61
C ASN A 606 -32.44 29.22 -5.23
N GLN A 607 -33.20 29.72 -4.23
CA GLN A 607 -32.76 29.77 -2.84
C GLN A 607 -32.50 28.38 -2.28
N ALA A 608 -33.39 27.43 -2.55
CA ALA A 608 -33.22 26.05 -2.12
C ALA A 608 -31.96 25.40 -2.76
N LEU A 609 -31.66 25.69 -4.04
CA LEU A 609 -30.42 25.27 -4.70
C LEU A 609 -29.18 25.85 -4.00
N LEU A 610 -29.20 27.15 -3.63
CA LEU A 610 -28.08 27.79 -2.93
C LEU A 610 -27.80 27.14 -1.57
N ILE A 611 -28.86 26.80 -0.83
CA ILE A 611 -28.74 26.14 0.49
C ILE A 611 -28.05 24.77 0.32
N GLU A 612 -28.38 24.04 -0.74
CA GLU A 612 -27.76 22.74 -1.09
C GLU A 612 -26.35 22.88 -1.70
N GLY A 613 -25.83 24.11 -1.86
CA GLY A 613 -24.54 24.33 -2.51
C GLY A 613 -24.52 24.04 -4.01
N MET A 614 -25.70 23.95 -4.63
CA MET A 614 -25.87 23.69 -6.07
C MET A 614 -25.75 25.00 -6.87
N PRO A 615 -25.19 24.96 -8.08
CA PRO A 615 -25.10 26.14 -8.94
C PRO A 615 -26.47 26.59 -9.43
N ILE A 616 -26.69 27.92 -9.44
CA ILE A 616 -27.84 28.54 -10.10
C ILE A 616 -27.53 28.65 -11.61
N GLU A 617 -28.48 28.25 -12.46
CA GLU A 617 -28.33 28.30 -13.93
C GLU A 617 -28.11 29.72 -14.45
N ASP A 618 -28.90 30.69 -13.95
CA ASP A 618 -28.77 32.12 -14.28
C ASP A 618 -28.77 32.99 -13.02
N PRO A 619 -27.59 33.27 -12.42
CA PRO A 619 -27.46 34.08 -11.22
C PRO A 619 -27.91 35.55 -11.45
N VAL A 620 -27.80 36.07 -12.68
CA VAL A 620 -28.21 37.45 -13.01
C VAL A 620 -29.72 37.59 -13.03
N ALA A 621 -30.41 36.64 -13.67
CA ALA A 621 -31.87 36.61 -13.68
C ALA A 621 -32.43 36.45 -12.25
N TYR A 622 -31.81 35.59 -11.44
CA TYR A 622 -32.17 35.41 -10.04
C TYR A 622 -32.02 36.71 -9.22
N SER A 623 -30.87 37.36 -9.32
CA SER A 623 -30.62 38.65 -8.61
C SER A 623 -31.65 39.72 -9.01
N ASN A 624 -31.91 39.84 -10.31
CA ASN A 624 -32.91 40.80 -10.82
C ASN A 624 -34.33 40.50 -10.33
N ALA A 625 -34.71 39.18 -10.28
CA ALA A 625 -36.03 38.79 -9.75
C ALA A 625 -36.19 39.14 -8.28
N VAL A 626 -35.14 38.92 -7.46
CA VAL A 626 -35.13 39.31 -6.02
C VAL A 626 -35.27 40.81 -5.89
N CYS A 627 -34.48 41.62 -6.63
CA CYS A 627 -34.54 43.08 -6.60
C CYS A 627 -35.94 43.60 -7.01
N ASN A 628 -36.55 43.04 -8.05
CA ASN A 628 -37.88 43.41 -8.51
C ASN A 628 -38.97 43.09 -7.48
N LEU A 629 -38.79 42.07 -6.67
CA LEU A 629 -39.74 41.69 -5.61
C LEU A 629 -39.64 42.68 -4.43
N LEU A 630 -38.41 43.15 -4.10
CA LEU A 630 -38.13 44.06 -3.00
C LEU A 630 -38.49 45.53 -3.33
N SER A 631 -38.55 45.89 -4.60
CA SER A 631 -38.77 47.26 -5.06
C SER A 631 -40.26 47.61 -5.25
N LYS A 632 -41.18 46.72 -4.94
CA LYS A 632 -42.62 46.88 -4.99
C LYS A 632 -43.25 46.70 -3.62
#